data_0961317d0c775a6591920db1f5517876
#
_entry.id   0961317d0c775a6591920db1f5517876
#
_cell.length_a   1.000
_cell.length_b   1.000
_cell.length_c   1.000
_cell.angle_alpha   90.00
_cell.angle_beta   90.00
_cell.angle_gamma   90.00
#
_symmetry.space_group_name_H-M   'P 1'
#
loop_
_entity.id
_entity.type
_entity.pdbx_description
1 polymer ?
#
loop_
_entity_poly.entity_id
_entity_poly.type
_entity_poly.pdbx_seq_one_letter_code
_entity_poly.pdbx_strand_id
1 'polypeptide(L)'
;MASSKTVPCHLPELDGLRGCAALGIVVTHVSFQTGTGWGIAERFDYFVAVFFALSAFLLWRRRHLHTTRDYAWSRVARLAPAYLVCVALVLALLPDAHSVTLTQVLSNLTSTQIYVVDGLAPGLTQLWSLCVEFAFYLVLPALAWLM
;
A
#
# COMPACT_ATOMS: atom_id res chain seq x y z
N MET A 1 9.31 5.60 -43.62
CA MET A 1 10.06 5.33 -42.38
C MET A 1 9.25 5.87 -41.20
N ALA A 2 8.50 5.03 -40.53
CA ALA A 2 7.73 5.43 -39.35
C ALA A 2 8.68 5.47 -38.17
N SER A 3 8.90 6.66 -37.60
CA SER A 3 9.66 6.85 -36.34
C SER A 3 8.96 6.12 -35.21
N SER A 4 9.54 5.01 -34.78
CA SER A 4 9.15 4.31 -33.57
C SER A 4 9.41 5.26 -32.38
N LYS A 5 8.37 5.99 -31.93
CA LYS A 5 8.42 6.74 -30.69
C LYS A 5 8.60 5.73 -29.56
N THR A 6 9.82 5.57 -29.08
CA THR A 6 10.12 4.83 -27.85
C THR A 6 9.36 5.53 -26.72
N VAL A 7 8.32 4.86 -26.20
CA VAL A 7 7.55 5.36 -25.07
C VAL A 7 8.50 5.41 -23.87
N PRO A 8 8.71 6.59 -23.23
CA PRO A 8 9.65 6.71 -22.13
C PRO A 8 9.27 5.74 -20.99
N CYS A 9 10.24 4.99 -20.52
CA CYS A 9 10.05 3.96 -19.48
C CYS A 9 9.69 4.57 -18.11
N HIS A 10 10.04 5.82 -17.89
CA HIS A 10 9.82 6.59 -16.66
C HIS A 10 8.93 7.80 -16.96
N LEU A 11 7.93 8.03 -16.13
CA LEU A 11 7.02 9.18 -16.19
C LEU A 11 7.16 9.96 -14.89
N PRO A 12 7.96 11.04 -14.86
CA PRO A 12 8.17 11.84 -13.65
C PRO A 12 6.87 12.48 -13.14
N GLU A 13 5.92 12.75 -14.03
CA GLU A 13 4.60 13.30 -13.67
C GLU A 13 3.82 12.36 -12.75
N LEU A 14 3.93 11.04 -12.98
CA LEU A 14 3.27 10.04 -12.13
C LEU A 14 3.95 9.90 -10.77
N ASP A 15 5.26 10.11 -10.70
CA ASP A 15 5.98 10.11 -9.42
C ASP A 15 5.62 11.36 -8.60
N GLY A 16 5.45 12.52 -9.24
CA GLY A 16 4.92 13.72 -8.60
C GLY A 16 3.52 13.50 -8.02
N LEU A 17 2.62 12.91 -8.81
CA LEU A 17 1.27 12.60 -8.37
C LEU A 17 1.27 11.61 -7.18
N ARG A 18 2.14 10.60 -7.20
CA ARG A 18 2.31 9.68 -6.07
C ARG A 18 2.82 10.37 -4.82
N GLY A 19 3.77 11.31 -4.97
CA GLY A 19 4.28 12.12 -3.87
C GLY A 19 3.17 12.97 -3.23
N CYS A 20 2.37 13.66 -4.04
CA CYS A 20 1.22 14.43 -3.55
C CYS A 20 0.19 13.54 -2.84
N ALA A 21 -0.11 12.38 -3.43
CA ALA A 21 -1.04 11.43 -2.81
C ALA A 21 -0.51 10.90 -1.46
N ALA A 22 0.80 10.59 -1.36
CA ALA A 22 1.42 10.18 -0.11
C ALA A 22 1.29 11.25 0.98
N LEU A 23 1.57 12.51 0.64
CA LEU A 23 1.42 13.62 1.57
C LEU A 23 -0.04 13.78 2.04
N GLY A 24 -1.01 13.65 1.13
CA GLY A 24 -2.43 13.70 1.48
C GLY A 24 -2.83 12.60 2.48
N ILE A 25 -2.34 11.38 2.27
CA ILE A 25 -2.58 10.25 3.20
C ILE A 25 -1.96 10.54 4.57
N VAL A 26 -0.74 11.08 4.63
CA VAL A 26 -0.12 11.47 5.91
C VAL A 26 -0.96 12.52 6.63
N VAL A 27 -1.45 13.54 5.92
CA VAL A 27 -2.33 14.57 6.50
C VAL A 27 -3.60 13.96 7.07
N THR A 28 -4.23 13.01 6.36
CA THR A 28 -5.39 12.28 6.88
C THR A 28 -5.08 11.57 8.18
N HIS A 29 -4.01 10.79 8.21
CA HIS A 29 -3.64 10.01 9.39
C HIS A 29 -3.30 10.91 10.59
N VAL A 30 -2.59 12.02 10.37
CA VAL A 30 -2.32 13.01 11.42
C VAL A 30 -3.62 13.63 11.93
N SER A 31 -4.55 14.00 11.03
CA SER A 31 -5.85 14.57 11.41
C SER A 31 -6.65 13.61 12.28
N PHE A 32 -6.72 12.33 11.92
CA PHE A 32 -7.39 11.31 12.71
C PHE A 32 -6.72 11.09 14.08
N GLN A 33 -5.40 11.03 14.13
CA GLN A 33 -4.66 10.79 15.38
C GLN A 33 -4.73 11.98 16.35
N THR A 34 -4.77 13.20 15.82
CA THR A 34 -4.83 14.42 16.65
C THR A 34 -6.25 14.86 16.98
N GLY A 35 -7.27 14.22 16.38
CA GLY A 35 -8.67 14.59 16.60
C GLY A 35 -8.99 16.02 16.15
N THR A 36 -8.24 16.58 15.19
CA THR A 36 -8.42 17.97 14.74
C THR A 36 -9.73 18.23 14.03
N GLY A 37 -10.43 17.18 13.59
CA GLY A 37 -11.77 17.27 12.97
C GLY A 37 -11.79 18.06 11.65
N TRP A 38 -10.69 18.12 10.94
CA TRP A 38 -10.61 18.76 9.63
C TRP A 38 -11.30 17.89 8.58
N GLY A 39 -12.59 18.12 8.35
CA GLY A 39 -13.39 17.31 7.43
C GLY A 39 -12.86 17.23 6.00
N ILE A 40 -12.03 18.18 5.56
CA ILE A 40 -11.32 18.11 4.26
C ILE A 40 -10.15 17.14 4.35
N ALA A 41 -9.37 17.19 5.43
CA ALA A 41 -8.23 16.32 5.64
C ALA A 41 -8.65 14.85 5.80
N GLU A 42 -9.81 14.60 6.40
CA GLU A 42 -10.39 13.26 6.54
C GLU A 42 -10.78 12.64 5.21
N ARG A 43 -11.06 13.46 4.19
CA ARG A 43 -11.39 12.99 2.83
C ARG A 43 -10.17 12.68 1.97
N PHE A 44 -8.96 12.95 2.43
CA PHE A 44 -7.74 12.63 1.69
C PHE A 44 -7.40 11.12 1.71
N ASP A 45 -8.19 10.29 2.41
CA ASP A 45 -8.16 8.83 2.29
C ASP A 45 -8.43 8.36 0.84
N TYR A 46 -9.13 9.15 0.02
CA TYR A 46 -9.27 8.90 -1.42
C TYR A 46 -7.93 8.82 -2.17
N PHE A 47 -6.86 9.39 -1.65
CA PHE A 47 -5.54 9.23 -2.23
C PHE A 47 -5.03 7.78 -2.22
N VAL A 48 -5.55 6.93 -1.36
CA VAL A 48 -5.31 5.48 -1.41
C VAL A 48 -5.80 4.90 -2.74
N ALA A 49 -7.00 5.32 -3.20
CA ALA A 49 -7.53 4.90 -4.49
C ALA A 49 -6.65 5.38 -5.66
N VAL A 50 -6.06 6.58 -5.56
CA VAL A 50 -5.10 7.09 -6.55
C VAL A 50 -3.86 6.17 -6.62
N PHE A 51 -3.34 5.71 -5.48
CA PHE A 51 -2.23 4.76 -5.45
C PHE A 51 -2.57 3.44 -6.14
N PHE A 52 -3.74 2.88 -5.87
CA PHE A 52 -4.19 1.66 -6.52
C PHE A 52 -4.35 1.85 -8.04
N ALA A 53 -4.97 2.94 -8.47
CA ALA A 53 -5.15 3.26 -9.88
C ALA A 53 -3.79 3.41 -10.59
N LEU A 54 -2.85 4.12 -9.99
CA LEU A 54 -1.49 4.29 -10.54
C LEU A 54 -0.71 2.96 -10.58
N SER A 55 -0.84 2.14 -9.56
CA SER A 55 -0.20 0.81 -9.53
C SER A 55 -0.75 -0.09 -10.63
N ALA A 56 -2.07 -0.13 -10.80
CA ALA A 56 -2.73 -0.89 -11.86
C ALA A 56 -2.34 -0.36 -13.25
N PHE A 57 -2.33 0.97 -13.45
CA PHE A 57 -1.94 1.59 -14.70
C PHE A 57 -0.48 1.26 -15.08
N LEU A 58 0.45 1.45 -14.15
CA LEU A 58 1.87 1.17 -14.39
C LEU A 58 2.13 -0.31 -14.69
N LEU A 59 1.37 -1.18 -14.05
CA LEU A 59 1.44 -2.61 -14.33
C LEU A 59 0.94 -2.93 -15.74
N TRP A 60 -0.24 -2.45 -16.08
CA TRP A 60 -0.81 -2.64 -17.40
C TRP A 60 0.11 -2.14 -18.51
N ARG A 61 0.71 -0.98 -18.31
CA ARG A 61 1.67 -0.39 -19.26
C ARG A 61 2.93 -1.24 -19.44
N ARG A 62 3.41 -1.88 -18.36
CA ARG A 62 4.64 -2.68 -18.36
C ARG A 62 4.43 -4.17 -18.63
N ARG A 63 3.20 -4.61 -18.88
CA ARG A 63 2.86 -6.04 -19.05
C ARG A 63 3.67 -6.76 -20.11
N HIS A 64 4.19 -6.05 -21.11
CA HIS A 64 4.99 -6.61 -22.20
C HIS A 64 6.50 -6.68 -21.89
N LEU A 65 6.97 -6.02 -20.82
CA LEU A 65 8.39 -5.89 -20.51
C LEU A 65 8.86 -6.92 -19.45
N HIS A 66 7.96 -7.38 -18.59
CA HIS A 66 8.28 -8.30 -17.50
C HIS A 66 7.13 -9.28 -17.31
N THR A 67 7.48 -10.48 -16.80
CA THR A 67 6.45 -11.40 -16.33
C THR A 67 5.67 -10.72 -15.19
N THR A 68 4.35 -10.80 -15.20
CA THR A 68 3.49 -10.19 -14.17
C THR A 68 3.89 -10.64 -12.76
N ARG A 69 4.33 -11.90 -12.65
CA ARG A 69 4.84 -12.49 -11.40
C ARG A 69 6.10 -11.76 -10.90
N ASP A 70 7.07 -11.51 -11.76
CA ASP A 70 8.32 -10.85 -11.37
C ASP A 70 8.08 -9.41 -10.94
N TYR A 71 7.15 -8.74 -11.62
CA TYR A 71 6.72 -7.40 -11.23
C TYR A 71 6.05 -7.41 -9.85
N ALA A 72 5.06 -8.28 -9.64
CA ALA A 72 4.37 -8.39 -8.36
C ALA A 72 5.36 -8.69 -7.22
N TRP A 73 6.24 -9.67 -7.42
CA TRP A 73 7.27 -10.03 -6.45
C TRP A 73 8.21 -8.86 -6.12
N SER A 74 8.66 -8.11 -7.14
CA SER A 74 9.53 -6.94 -6.94
C SER A 74 8.85 -5.84 -6.10
N ARG A 75 7.53 -5.70 -6.19
CA ARG A 75 6.75 -4.76 -5.37
C ARG A 75 6.62 -5.22 -3.94
N VAL A 76 6.27 -6.49 -3.74
CA VAL A 76 6.22 -7.09 -2.40
C VAL A 76 7.58 -6.98 -1.71
N ALA A 77 8.66 -7.38 -2.38
CA ALA A 77 10.01 -7.32 -1.84
C ALA A 77 10.48 -5.89 -1.49
N ARG A 78 9.93 -4.87 -2.13
CA ARG A 78 10.22 -3.47 -1.80
C ARG A 78 9.42 -2.98 -0.59
N LEU A 79 8.16 -3.39 -0.45
CA LEU A 79 7.28 -2.92 0.61
C LEU A 79 7.44 -3.70 1.91
N ALA A 80 7.63 -5.02 1.81
CA ALA A 80 7.65 -5.90 2.97
C ALA A 80 8.70 -5.53 4.03
N PRO A 81 9.95 -5.15 3.71
CA PRO A 81 10.92 -4.78 4.74
C PRO A 81 10.49 -3.56 5.55
N ALA A 82 10.05 -2.49 4.88
CA ALA A 82 9.59 -1.29 5.56
C ALA A 82 8.32 -1.55 6.39
N TYR A 83 7.40 -2.36 5.86
CA TYR A 83 6.20 -2.79 6.56
C TYR A 83 6.55 -3.55 7.85
N LEU A 84 7.40 -4.57 7.76
CA LEU A 84 7.79 -5.39 8.93
C LEU A 84 8.53 -4.58 9.98
N VAL A 85 9.42 -3.66 9.55
CA VAL A 85 10.09 -2.74 10.49
C VAL A 85 9.06 -1.84 11.19
N CYS A 86 8.09 -1.29 10.47
CA CYS A 86 7.03 -0.48 11.05
C CYS A 86 6.21 -1.27 12.08
N VAL A 87 5.76 -2.48 11.73
CA VAL A 87 5.02 -3.36 12.66
C VAL A 87 5.85 -3.69 13.90
N ALA A 88 7.12 -4.06 13.73
CA ALA A 88 8.01 -4.39 14.83
C ALA A 88 8.23 -3.19 15.77
N LEU A 89 8.46 -1.99 15.21
CA LEU A 89 8.65 -0.78 16.02
C LEU A 89 7.39 -0.38 16.79
N VAL A 90 6.22 -0.46 16.15
CA VAL A 90 4.96 -0.14 16.83
C VAL A 90 4.70 -1.13 17.97
N LEU A 91 4.85 -2.43 17.72
CA LEU A 91 4.65 -3.47 18.73
C LEU A 91 5.68 -3.39 19.89
N ALA A 92 6.90 -2.88 19.63
CA ALA A 92 7.93 -2.74 20.64
C ALA A 92 7.83 -1.44 21.44
N LEU A 93 7.38 -0.34 20.83
CA LEU A 93 7.49 1.00 21.41
C LEU A 93 6.17 1.60 21.89
N LEU A 94 5.03 1.18 21.33
CA LEU A 94 3.74 1.72 21.77
C LEU A 94 3.31 1.07 23.10
N PRO A 95 2.91 1.87 24.11
CA PRO A 95 2.42 1.36 25.39
C PRO A 95 1.19 0.46 25.24
N ASP A 96 0.31 0.77 24.30
CA ASP A 96 -0.91 0.00 24.00
C ASP A 96 -0.62 -1.38 23.40
N ALA A 97 0.60 -1.61 22.90
CA ALA A 97 1.02 -2.92 22.36
C ALA A 97 1.08 -4.02 23.42
N HIS A 98 1.14 -3.67 24.72
CA HIS A 98 1.11 -4.67 25.81
C HIS A 98 -0.26 -5.38 25.93
N SER A 99 -1.31 -4.83 25.35
CA SER A 99 -2.66 -5.42 25.32
C SER A 99 -2.94 -6.20 24.03
N VAL A 100 -1.97 -6.28 23.12
CA VAL A 100 -2.13 -6.92 21.78
C VAL A 100 -2.17 -8.44 21.91
N THR A 101 -3.19 -9.04 21.33
CA THR A 101 -3.34 -10.51 21.31
C THR A 101 -2.39 -11.15 20.30
N LEU A 102 -2.08 -12.44 20.50
CA LEU A 102 -1.26 -13.21 19.54
C LEU A 102 -1.88 -13.18 18.13
N THR A 103 -3.22 -13.24 18.04
CA THR A 103 -3.95 -13.13 16.76
C THR A 103 -3.63 -11.83 16.06
N GLN A 104 -3.65 -10.70 16.78
CA GLN A 104 -3.30 -9.38 16.23
C GLN A 104 -1.84 -9.30 15.80
N VAL A 105 -0.92 -9.85 16.59
CA VAL A 105 0.50 -9.91 16.21
C VAL A 105 0.69 -10.67 14.92
N LEU A 106 0.15 -11.89 14.84
CA LEU A 106 0.31 -12.76 13.66
C LEU A 106 -0.36 -12.17 12.43
N SER A 107 -1.59 -11.65 12.57
CA SER A 107 -2.32 -11.07 11.43
C SER A 107 -1.62 -9.80 10.89
N ASN A 108 -1.05 -8.96 11.76
CA ASN A 108 -0.27 -7.80 11.31
C ASN A 108 1.09 -8.19 10.74
N LEU A 109 1.79 -9.20 11.26
CA LEU A 109 3.04 -9.68 10.66
C LEU A 109 2.83 -10.30 9.28
N THR A 110 1.70 -10.97 9.06
CA THR A 110 1.37 -11.61 7.77
C THR A 110 0.59 -10.70 6.82
N SER A 111 0.32 -9.46 7.22
CA SER A 111 -0.51 -8.52 6.44
C SER A 111 -1.91 -9.06 6.09
N THR A 112 -2.54 -9.73 7.05
CA THR A 112 -3.88 -10.32 6.92
C THR A 112 -4.90 -9.72 7.89
N GLN A 113 -4.54 -8.67 8.60
CA GLN A 113 -5.30 -8.08 9.71
C GLN A 113 -6.73 -7.65 9.35
N ILE A 114 -7.02 -7.33 8.10
CA ILE A 114 -8.38 -6.94 7.66
C ILE A 114 -9.26 -8.16 7.32
N TYR A 115 -8.66 -9.34 7.17
CA TYR A 115 -9.37 -10.59 6.85
C TYR A 115 -9.60 -11.47 8.08
N VAL A 116 -9.02 -11.08 9.23
CA VAL A 116 -9.13 -11.80 10.50
C VAL A 116 -10.00 -11.00 11.46
N VAL A 117 -10.95 -11.66 12.09
CA VAL A 117 -11.80 -11.02 13.13
C VAL A 117 -10.90 -10.56 14.26
N ASP A 118 -11.06 -9.30 14.68
CA ASP A 118 -10.21 -8.65 15.68
C ASP A 118 -8.70 -8.66 15.36
N GLY A 119 -8.35 -8.76 14.07
CA GLY A 119 -6.96 -8.81 13.63
C GLY A 119 -6.21 -7.47 13.65
N LEU A 120 -6.92 -6.34 13.77
CA LEU A 120 -6.32 -5.00 13.80
C LEU A 120 -5.72 -4.71 15.17
N ALA A 121 -4.42 -4.40 15.22
CA ALA A 121 -3.74 -3.98 16.42
C ALA A 121 -3.82 -2.44 16.60
N PRO A 122 -3.92 -1.93 17.84
CA PRO A 122 -3.78 -0.51 18.13
C PRO A 122 -2.49 0.07 17.56
N GLY A 123 -2.56 1.26 16.98
CA GLY A 123 -1.42 1.92 16.33
C GLY A 123 -1.05 1.39 14.94
N LEU A 124 -1.63 0.27 14.49
CA LEU A 124 -1.37 -0.32 13.17
C LEU A 124 -2.59 -0.27 12.23
N THR A 125 -3.67 0.38 12.64
CA THR A 125 -4.91 0.47 11.86
C THR A 125 -4.69 1.07 10.48
N GLN A 126 -3.75 2.02 10.34
CA GLN A 126 -3.42 2.69 9.08
C GLN A 126 -2.84 1.74 8.02
N LEU A 127 -2.31 0.59 8.44
CA LEU A 127 -1.70 -0.38 7.54
C LEU A 127 -2.71 -1.24 6.77
N TRP A 128 -4.01 -1.01 6.96
CA TRP A 128 -5.06 -1.71 6.23
C TRP A 128 -4.90 -1.59 4.70
N SER A 129 -4.51 -0.41 4.22
CA SER A 129 -4.32 -0.15 2.79
C SER A 129 -3.17 -0.96 2.20
N LEU A 130 -2.08 -1.15 2.94
CA LEU A 130 -0.96 -2.00 2.54
C LEU A 130 -1.36 -3.47 2.49
N CYS A 131 -2.23 -3.93 3.40
CA CYS A 131 -2.80 -5.27 3.36
C CYS A 131 -3.56 -5.52 2.06
N VAL A 132 -4.41 -4.57 1.64
CA VAL A 132 -5.12 -4.63 0.36
C VAL A 132 -4.14 -4.58 -0.82
N GLU A 133 -3.08 -3.78 -0.73
CA GLU A 133 -2.05 -3.69 -1.77
C GLU A 133 -1.30 -5.00 -1.95
N PHE A 134 -0.90 -5.65 -0.86
CA PHE A 134 -0.29 -6.98 -0.93
C PHE A 134 -1.22 -8.03 -1.54
N ALA A 135 -2.49 -8.06 -1.12
CA ALA A 135 -3.48 -8.97 -1.70
C ALA A 135 -3.66 -8.71 -3.20
N PHE A 136 -3.70 -7.45 -3.62
CA PHE A 136 -3.78 -7.08 -5.03
C PHE A 136 -2.58 -7.62 -5.82
N TYR A 137 -1.35 -7.45 -5.32
CA TYR A 137 -0.16 -7.97 -6.00
C TYR A 137 -0.12 -9.49 -6.07
N LEU A 138 -0.69 -10.20 -5.11
CA LEU A 138 -0.80 -11.66 -5.13
C LEU A 138 -1.83 -12.15 -6.15
N VAL A 139 -2.95 -11.44 -6.28
CA VAL A 139 -4.04 -11.79 -7.22
C VAL A 139 -3.71 -11.39 -8.67
N LEU A 140 -2.88 -10.38 -8.83
CA LEU A 140 -2.56 -9.78 -10.13
C LEU A 140 -2.03 -10.77 -11.18
N PRO A 141 -1.11 -11.72 -10.87
CA PRO A 141 -0.67 -12.73 -11.82
C PRO A 141 -1.83 -13.61 -12.34
N ALA A 142 -2.78 -13.92 -11.48
CA ALA A 142 -3.96 -14.69 -11.86
C ALA A 142 -4.89 -13.89 -12.78
N LEU A 143 -5.10 -12.61 -12.50
CA LEU A 143 -5.87 -11.73 -13.38
C LEU A 143 -5.21 -11.55 -14.74
N ALA A 144 -3.89 -11.44 -14.78
CA ALA A 144 -3.17 -11.31 -16.06
C ALA A 144 -3.18 -12.61 -16.89
N TRP A 145 -3.35 -13.77 -16.25
CA TRP A 145 -3.49 -15.04 -16.95
C TRP A 145 -4.88 -15.23 -17.56
N LEU A 146 -5.90 -14.61 -16.97
CA LEU A 146 -7.30 -14.67 -17.44
C LEU A 146 -7.58 -13.74 -18.63
N MET A 147 -6.69 -12.79 -18.95
CA MET A 147 -6.78 -11.81 -20.04
C MET A 147 -5.87 -12.17 -21.21
#